data_411788a88810be7ee6e86e27550ff792
#
_entry.id   411788a88810be7ee6e86e27550ff792
#
_cell.length_a   1.000
_cell.length_b   1.000
_cell.length_c   1.000
_cell.angle_alpha   90.00
_cell.angle_beta   90.00
_cell.angle_gamma   90.00
#
_symmetry.space_group_name_H-M   'P 1'
#
loop_
_entity.id
_entity.type
_entity.pdbx_description
1 polymer ?
#
loop_
_entity_poly.entity_id
_entity_poly.type
_entity_poly.pdbx_seq_one_letter_code
_entity_poly.pdbx_strand_id
1 'polypeptide(L)'
;MKVIGRIKNQCVFDHWGQIQSEVVLTAERIRHICEDHNDDYEEYGRYIPETVEIPNLILLDKKDQNTALFIRHVEDTNINVVVKIAYAFENTGRKSSVITMYRLGEKTKARLMKNLKMIYNDQD
;
A
#
# COMPACT_ATOMS: atom_id res chain seq x y z
N MET A 1 3.85 -7.48 -16.25
CA MET A 1 3.80 -7.44 -14.77
C MET A 1 5.15 -7.04 -14.23
N LYS A 2 5.19 -6.00 -13.44
CA LYS A 2 6.46 -5.44 -12.96
C LYS A 2 6.51 -5.45 -11.44
N VAL A 3 7.58 -6.03 -10.87
CA VAL A 3 7.85 -5.92 -9.44
C VAL A 3 8.34 -4.51 -9.17
N ILE A 4 7.64 -3.79 -8.29
CA ILE A 4 7.96 -2.39 -7.99
C ILE A 4 8.63 -2.22 -6.63
N GLY A 5 8.67 -3.26 -5.82
CA GLY A 5 9.29 -3.20 -4.51
C GLY A 5 8.97 -4.41 -3.67
N ARG A 6 9.41 -4.38 -2.42
CA ARG A 6 9.21 -5.46 -1.46
C ARG A 6 8.62 -4.93 -0.17
N ILE A 7 7.71 -5.73 0.41
CA ILE A 7 7.25 -5.48 1.77
C ILE A 7 8.36 -5.93 2.71
N LYS A 8 8.82 -5.03 3.56
CA LYS A 8 9.90 -5.28 4.52
C LYS A 8 9.48 -5.08 5.98
N ASN A 9 8.33 -4.45 6.19
CA ASN A 9 7.88 -4.12 7.53
C ASN A 9 7.46 -5.37 8.29
N GLN A 10 8.08 -5.61 9.44
CA GLN A 10 7.86 -6.82 10.26
C GLN A 10 6.42 -6.94 10.73
N CYS A 11 5.73 -5.81 10.97
CA CYS A 11 4.35 -5.85 11.44
C CYS A 11 3.41 -6.50 10.44
N VAL A 12 3.72 -6.39 9.13
CA VAL A 12 2.95 -7.04 8.08
C VAL A 12 3.09 -8.56 8.21
N PHE A 13 4.33 -9.05 8.36
CA PHE A 13 4.58 -10.49 8.55
C PHE A 13 3.98 -11.00 9.85
N ASP A 14 4.03 -10.20 10.91
CA ASP A 14 3.44 -10.56 12.19
C ASP A 14 1.92 -10.72 12.07
N HIS A 15 1.29 -9.89 11.25
CA HIS A 15 -0.16 -9.91 11.09
C HIS A 15 -0.64 -11.06 10.17
N TRP A 16 0.00 -11.24 9.02
CA TRP A 16 -0.45 -12.22 8.01
C TRP A 16 0.34 -13.52 7.99
N GLY A 17 1.52 -13.56 8.59
CA GLY A 17 2.40 -14.72 8.52
C GLY A 17 3.25 -14.70 7.23
N GLN A 18 3.38 -15.85 6.59
CA GLN A 18 4.19 -15.95 5.37
C GLN A 18 3.43 -15.41 4.17
N ILE A 19 3.95 -14.34 3.61
CA ILE A 19 3.33 -13.65 2.48
C ILE A 19 4.32 -13.54 1.31
N GLN A 20 3.77 -13.24 0.14
CA GLN A 20 4.58 -12.87 -1.02
C GLN A 20 5.06 -11.43 -0.79
N SER A 21 6.34 -11.27 -0.47
CA SER A 21 6.92 -9.97 -0.14
C SER A 21 7.09 -9.06 -1.36
N GLU A 22 7.27 -9.64 -2.53
CA GLU A 22 7.35 -8.86 -3.76
C GLU A 22 5.98 -8.28 -4.11
N VAL A 23 5.98 -7.00 -4.47
CA VAL A 23 4.76 -6.28 -4.82
C VAL A 23 4.83 -5.91 -6.30
N VAL A 24 3.80 -6.23 -7.04
CA VAL A 24 3.73 -5.94 -8.48
C VAL A 24 2.74 -4.82 -8.76
N LEU A 25 2.99 -4.12 -9.85
CA LEU A 25 2.08 -3.11 -10.38
C LEU A 25 1.87 -3.44 -11.86
N THR A 26 0.65 -3.81 -12.22
CA THR A 26 0.34 -4.21 -13.59
C THR A 26 -0.06 -3.00 -14.44
N ALA A 27 0.12 -3.13 -15.76
CA ALA A 27 -0.30 -2.09 -16.70
C ALA A 27 -1.80 -1.79 -16.57
N GLU A 28 -2.59 -2.83 -16.34
CA GLU A 28 -4.04 -2.66 -16.14
C GLU A 28 -4.34 -1.81 -14.91
N ARG A 29 -3.63 -2.04 -13.81
CA ARG A 29 -3.82 -1.26 -12.59
C ARG A 29 -3.36 0.18 -12.77
N ILE A 30 -2.25 0.39 -13.48
CA ILE A 30 -1.81 1.76 -13.80
C ILE A 30 -2.91 2.50 -14.55
N ARG A 31 -3.55 1.84 -15.53
CA ARG A 31 -4.65 2.45 -16.28
C ARG A 31 -5.80 2.82 -15.35
N HIS A 32 -6.21 1.92 -14.44
CA HIS A 32 -7.27 2.20 -13.48
C HIS A 32 -6.91 3.34 -12.54
N ILE A 33 -5.67 3.36 -12.05
CA ILE A 33 -5.20 4.45 -11.19
C ILE A 33 -5.29 5.78 -11.94
N CYS A 34 -4.87 5.80 -13.20
CA CYS A 34 -4.89 7.02 -14.00
C CYS A 34 -6.31 7.48 -14.35
N GLU A 35 -7.26 6.56 -14.44
CA GLU A 35 -8.67 6.93 -14.66
C GLU A 35 -9.23 7.72 -13.47
N ASP A 36 -8.86 7.34 -12.26
CA ASP A 36 -9.42 7.93 -11.03
C ASP A 36 -8.50 8.95 -10.37
N HIS A 37 -7.18 8.77 -10.50
CA HIS A 37 -6.18 9.55 -9.76
C HIS A 37 -4.97 9.90 -10.64
N ASN A 38 -5.24 10.37 -11.87
CA ASN A 38 -4.17 10.61 -12.85
C ASN A 38 -3.11 11.58 -12.34
N ASP A 39 -3.53 12.71 -11.78
CA ASP A 39 -2.60 13.74 -11.32
C ASP A 39 -1.74 13.21 -10.18
N ASP A 40 -2.33 12.46 -9.28
CA ASP A 40 -1.60 11.87 -8.16
C ASP A 40 -0.57 10.86 -8.64
N TYR A 41 -0.93 10.04 -9.62
CA TYR A 41 0.00 9.05 -10.16
C TYR A 41 1.15 9.71 -10.93
N GLU A 42 0.86 10.70 -11.75
CA GLU A 42 1.90 11.41 -12.51
C GLU A 42 2.90 12.10 -11.59
N GLU A 43 2.41 12.73 -10.54
CA GLU A 43 3.27 13.50 -9.64
C GLU A 43 3.96 12.66 -8.59
N TYR A 44 3.28 11.65 -8.03
CA TYR A 44 3.75 10.89 -6.87
C TYR A 44 3.94 9.40 -7.11
N GLY A 45 3.65 8.89 -8.31
CA GLY A 45 3.80 7.46 -8.59
C GLY A 45 5.19 6.92 -8.36
N ARG A 46 6.21 7.76 -8.52
CA ARG A 46 7.62 7.38 -8.28
C ARG A 46 7.88 6.99 -6.83
N TYR A 47 7.01 7.39 -5.91
CA TYR A 47 7.16 7.06 -4.49
C TYR A 47 6.47 5.75 -4.09
N ILE A 48 5.82 5.07 -5.02
CA ILE A 48 5.15 3.80 -4.72
C ILE A 48 6.12 2.78 -4.13
N PRO A 49 7.31 2.52 -4.73
CA PRO A 49 8.25 1.55 -4.18
C PRO A 49 8.68 1.89 -2.75
N GLU A 50 9.06 3.14 -2.51
CA GLU A 50 9.51 3.59 -1.19
C GLU A 50 8.40 3.47 -0.15
N THR A 51 7.16 3.80 -0.53
CA THR A 51 6.02 3.73 0.37
C THR A 51 5.75 2.30 0.82
N VAL A 52 5.87 1.35 -0.08
CA VAL A 52 5.70 -0.08 0.24
C VAL A 52 6.83 -0.59 1.14
N GLU A 53 8.06 -0.17 0.86
CA GLU A 53 9.22 -0.64 1.60
C GLU A 53 9.40 0.03 2.96
N ILE A 54 9.17 1.34 3.03
CA ILE A 54 9.42 2.14 4.24
C ILE A 54 8.22 3.03 4.54
N PRO A 55 7.06 2.45 4.87
CA PRO A 55 5.88 3.25 5.19
C PRO A 55 6.03 3.95 6.55
N ASN A 56 5.33 5.05 6.74
CA ASN A 56 5.20 5.69 8.05
C ASN A 56 4.06 5.07 8.84
N LEU A 57 3.07 4.52 8.15
CA LEU A 57 1.83 4.06 8.74
C LEU A 57 1.27 2.92 7.91
N ILE A 58 0.76 1.86 8.55
CA ILE A 58 0.05 0.79 7.85
C ILE A 58 -1.29 0.56 8.54
N LEU A 59 -2.36 0.67 7.77
CA LEU A 59 -3.72 0.45 8.23
C LEU A 59 -4.32 -0.74 7.49
N LEU A 60 -5.23 -1.46 8.15
CA LEU A 60 -5.94 -2.58 7.52
C LEU A 60 -7.21 -2.08 6.88
N ASP A 61 -7.50 -2.55 5.68
CA ASP A 61 -8.77 -2.25 5.03
C ASP A 61 -9.92 -2.82 5.86
N LYS A 62 -11.05 -2.12 5.88
CA LYS A 62 -12.18 -2.51 6.71
C LYS A 62 -12.95 -3.68 6.12
N LYS A 63 -13.03 -3.76 4.80
CA LYS A 63 -13.85 -4.76 4.11
C LYS A 63 -13.07 -5.97 3.63
N ASP A 64 -11.84 -5.78 3.18
CA ASP A 64 -10.99 -6.85 2.66
C ASP A 64 -9.85 -7.09 3.62
N GLN A 65 -9.91 -8.22 4.34
CA GLN A 65 -8.94 -8.55 5.37
C GLN A 65 -7.53 -8.82 4.86
N ASN A 66 -7.36 -8.94 3.53
CA ASN A 66 -6.05 -9.15 2.92
C ASN A 66 -5.52 -7.89 2.23
N THR A 67 -6.13 -6.75 2.50
CA THR A 67 -5.73 -5.48 1.89
C THR A 67 -5.24 -4.53 2.97
N ALA A 68 -4.13 -3.88 2.69
CA ALA A 68 -3.53 -2.91 3.60
C ALA A 68 -3.28 -1.58 2.90
N LEU A 69 -3.34 -0.51 3.68
CA LEU A 69 -3.03 0.84 3.23
C LEU A 69 -1.64 1.19 3.76
N PHE A 70 -0.69 1.35 2.84
CA PHE A 70 0.67 1.78 3.16
C PHE A 70 0.73 3.28 2.92
N ILE A 71 1.00 4.05 3.96
CA ILE A 71 0.97 5.51 3.92
C ILE A 71 2.34 6.05 4.25
N ARG A 72 2.83 6.97 3.42
CA ARG A 72 4.10 7.63 3.64
C ARG A 72 3.99 9.12 3.34
N HIS A 73 4.59 9.91 4.20
CA HIS A 73 4.73 11.35 3.97
C HIS A 73 5.86 11.58 2.98
N VAL A 74 5.55 12.24 1.87
CA VAL A 74 6.53 12.60 0.84
C VAL A 74 6.32 14.06 0.44
N GLU A 75 7.43 14.79 0.29
CA GLU A 75 7.36 16.21 -0.01
C GLU A 75 6.51 16.93 1.04
N ASP A 76 5.37 17.48 0.67
CA ASP A 76 4.47 18.19 1.59
C ASP A 76 3.11 17.50 1.74
N THR A 77 3.02 16.24 1.36
CA THR A 77 1.75 15.52 1.39
C THR A 77 1.94 14.07 1.88
N ASN A 78 0.84 13.36 2.02
CA ASN A 78 0.88 11.93 2.29
C ASN A 78 0.39 11.19 1.07
N ILE A 79 1.00 10.06 0.75
CA ILE A 79 0.48 9.17 -0.27
C ILE A 79 0.04 7.86 0.36
N ASN A 80 -1.04 7.31 -0.18
CA ASN A 80 -1.57 6.03 0.22
C ASN A 80 -1.40 5.06 -0.94
N VAL A 81 -0.71 3.95 -0.69
CA VAL A 81 -0.58 2.86 -1.65
C VAL A 81 -1.35 1.68 -1.08
N VAL A 82 -2.43 1.31 -1.74
CA VAL A 82 -3.30 0.21 -1.30
C VAL A 82 -2.79 -1.07 -1.92
N VAL A 83 -2.45 -2.06 -1.08
CA VAL A 83 -1.82 -3.31 -1.51
C VAL A 83 -2.67 -4.50 -1.11
N LYS A 84 -2.94 -5.37 -2.08
CA LYS A 84 -3.54 -6.68 -1.84
C LYS A 84 -2.43 -7.66 -1.47
N ILE A 85 -2.49 -8.21 -0.28
CA ILE A 85 -1.48 -9.15 0.22
C ILE A 85 -1.81 -10.55 -0.26
N ALA A 86 -0.82 -11.24 -0.84
CA ALA A 86 -0.95 -12.64 -1.25
C ALA A 86 -0.14 -13.53 -0.30
N TYR A 87 -0.70 -14.68 0.07
CA TYR A 87 0.00 -15.62 0.95
C TYR A 87 1.03 -16.45 0.17
N ALA A 88 2.16 -16.68 0.80
CA ALA A 88 3.25 -17.45 0.18
C ALA A 88 2.88 -18.92 -0.04
N PHE A 89 2.01 -19.46 0.81
CA PHE A 89 1.61 -20.87 0.73
C PHE A 89 0.56 -21.14 -0.35
N GLU A 90 -0.06 -20.10 -0.91
CA GLU A 90 -1.01 -20.29 -2.01
C GLU A 90 -0.24 -20.56 -3.28
N ASN A 91 -0.33 -21.78 -3.81
CA ASN A 91 0.43 -22.20 -4.98
C ASN A 91 -0.22 -21.71 -6.28
N THR A 92 -0.45 -20.41 -6.37
CA THR A 92 -1.08 -19.79 -7.53
C THR A 92 -0.09 -18.96 -8.36
N GLY A 93 1.15 -18.82 -7.89
CA GLY A 93 2.13 -17.92 -8.50
C GLY A 93 1.77 -16.44 -8.35
N ARG A 94 0.74 -16.14 -7.59
CA ARG A 94 0.26 -14.77 -7.42
C ARG A 94 1.15 -14.02 -6.44
N LYS A 95 1.56 -12.81 -6.82
CA LYS A 95 2.32 -11.92 -5.95
C LYS A 95 1.37 -10.93 -5.27
N SER A 96 1.86 -10.27 -4.21
CA SER A 96 1.14 -9.12 -3.66
C SER A 96 1.10 -8.02 -4.72
N SER A 97 0.05 -7.21 -4.73
CA SER A 97 -0.14 -6.28 -5.83
C SER A 97 -0.73 -4.95 -5.39
N VAL A 98 -0.30 -3.88 -6.06
CA VAL A 98 -0.90 -2.56 -5.86
C VAL A 98 -2.29 -2.55 -6.48
N ILE A 99 -3.27 -2.13 -5.68
CA ILE A 99 -4.65 -1.95 -6.14
C ILE A 99 -4.85 -0.54 -6.65
N THR A 100 -4.41 0.45 -5.88
CA THR A 100 -4.50 1.86 -6.25
C THR A 100 -3.52 2.69 -5.43
N MET A 101 -3.35 3.96 -5.80
CA MET A 101 -2.61 4.93 -5.02
C MET A 101 -3.25 6.31 -5.19
N TYR A 102 -3.16 7.13 -4.16
CA TYR A 102 -3.64 8.51 -4.21
C TYR A 102 -3.11 9.31 -3.03
N ARG A 103 -3.16 10.64 -3.14
CA ARG A 103 -2.77 11.52 -2.04
C ARG A 103 -3.82 11.51 -0.94
N LEU A 104 -3.35 11.68 0.29
CA LEU A 104 -4.21 11.87 1.45
C LEU A 104 -3.93 13.21 2.10
N GLY A 105 -4.97 14.05 2.24
CA GLY A 105 -4.88 15.21 3.10
C GLY A 105 -4.81 14.79 4.56
N GLU A 106 -4.31 15.67 5.42
CA GLU A 106 -4.16 15.35 6.84
C GLU A 106 -5.48 15.01 7.53
N LYS A 107 -6.56 15.67 7.13
CA LYS A 107 -7.89 15.41 7.67
C LYS A 107 -8.40 14.02 7.36
N THR A 108 -8.24 13.61 6.10
CA THR A 108 -8.62 12.26 5.66
C THR A 108 -7.75 11.19 6.33
N LYS A 109 -6.44 11.46 6.43
CA LYS A 109 -5.52 10.56 7.12
C LYS A 109 -5.94 10.35 8.58
N ALA A 110 -6.25 11.44 9.29
CA ALA A 110 -6.68 11.36 10.68
C ALA A 110 -7.96 10.54 10.83
N ARG A 111 -8.91 10.71 9.90
CA ARG A 111 -10.16 9.96 9.91
C ARG A 111 -9.91 8.46 9.69
N LEU A 112 -9.02 8.11 8.75
CA LEU A 112 -8.66 6.71 8.51
C LEU A 112 -7.99 6.10 9.74
N MET A 113 -7.08 6.83 10.39
CA MET A 113 -6.41 6.35 11.60
C MET A 113 -7.40 6.08 12.72
N LYS A 114 -8.47 6.86 12.80
CA LYS A 114 -9.51 6.68 13.81
C LYS A 114 -10.40 5.46 13.52
N ASN A 115 -10.69 5.21 12.25
CA ASN A 115 -11.70 4.22 11.85
C ASN A 115 -11.14 2.86 11.46
N LEU A 116 -9.86 2.77 11.09
CA LEU A 116 -9.24 1.52 10.65
C LEU A 116 -8.25 1.01 11.67
N LYS A 117 -8.07 -0.31 11.70
CA LYS A 117 -7.07 -0.92 12.59
C LYS A 117 -5.67 -0.58 12.08
N MET A 118 -4.84 -0.08 12.98
CA MET A 118 -3.46 0.28 12.71
C MET A 118 -2.55 -0.86 13.13
N ILE A 119 -1.70 -1.35 12.23
CA ILE A 119 -0.72 -2.38 12.58
C ILE A 119 0.70 -1.84 12.66
N TYR A 120 0.95 -0.64 12.15
CA TYR A 120 2.25 0.00 12.24
C TYR A 120 2.11 1.51 12.20
N ASN A 121 2.89 2.20 13.04
CA ASN A 121 2.97 3.66 13.05
C ASN A 121 4.38 4.01 13.55
N ASP A 122 5.18 4.67 12.70
CA ASP A 122 6.56 5.02 13.03
C ASP A 122 6.65 6.18 14.02
N GLN A 123 5.52 6.82 14.35
CA GLN A 123 5.47 7.91 15.34
C GLN A 123 5.29 7.41 16.78
N ASP A 124 5.09 6.12 16.95
CA ASP A 124 4.91 5.53 18.29
C ASP A 124 6.24 5.19 18.96
#